data_c02da0b6b0c0cb876cb22ab824af2447
#
_entry.id   c02da0b6b0c0cb876cb22ab824af2447
#
_cell.length_a   1.000
_cell.length_b   1.000
_cell.length_c   1.000
_cell.angle_alpha   90.00
_cell.angle_beta   90.00
_cell.angle_gamma   90.00
#
_symmetry.space_group_name_H-M   'P 1'
#
loop_
_entity.id
_entity.type
_entity.pdbx_description
1 polymer ?
#
loop_
_entity_poly.entity_id
_entity_poly.type
_entity_poly.pdbx_seq_one_letter_code
_entity_poly.pdbx_strand_id
1 'polypeptide(L)'
;VLSSRLAPYAPVPFIKREGDKLALVEDANGSSALGRLTAFHGQMGMFVRAFAYMLSHGADGMRQASEDAVLNANYIRAGLRDLMSQPFGDKPCMHEALFDDQWLKETGVTTLDFAKAMIDEGFHPMTMYFPLVVHGAMLIEPTESESKASLDLFVAALRDLAMAAKAGDTERFTQAPRLAPRRRL
;
A
#
# COMPACT_ATOMS: atom_id res chain seq x y z
N VAL A 1 -13.46 -8.44 -13.08
CA VAL A 1 -13.37 -8.84 -14.50
C VAL A 1 -13.18 -10.35 -14.55
N LEU A 2 -13.97 -11.05 -15.37
CA LEU A 2 -13.91 -12.49 -15.58
C LEU A 2 -13.51 -12.78 -17.04
N SER A 3 -12.78 -13.87 -17.25
CA SER A 3 -12.54 -14.37 -18.60
C SER A 3 -13.83 -14.93 -19.22
N SER A 4 -13.90 -15.08 -20.55
CA SER A 4 -15.03 -15.69 -21.24
C SER A 4 -15.34 -17.10 -20.75
N ARG A 5 -14.32 -17.87 -20.32
CA ARG A 5 -14.50 -19.22 -19.76
C ARG A 5 -15.20 -19.22 -18.40
N LEU A 6 -15.00 -18.17 -17.59
CA LEU A 6 -15.55 -18.04 -16.24
C LEU A 6 -16.85 -17.24 -16.21
N ALA A 7 -17.14 -16.45 -17.24
CA ALA A 7 -18.33 -15.62 -17.30
C ALA A 7 -19.65 -16.40 -17.07
N PRO A 8 -19.84 -17.65 -17.56
CA PRO A 8 -21.06 -18.41 -17.30
C PRO A 8 -21.30 -18.77 -15.83
N TYR A 9 -20.23 -18.77 -15.03
CA TYR A 9 -20.26 -19.09 -13.60
C TYR A 9 -20.39 -17.86 -12.70
N ALA A 10 -20.47 -16.65 -13.29
CA ALA A 10 -20.58 -15.42 -12.52
C ALA A 10 -21.80 -15.46 -11.57
N PRO A 11 -21.65 -14.97 -10.33
CA PRO A 11 -22.77 -14.92 -9.39
C PRO A 11 -23.82 -13.92 -9.85
N VAL A 12 -25.05 -14.11 -9.40
CA VAL A 12 -26.13 -13.13 -9.50
C VAL A 12 -26.17 -12.26 -8.23
N PRO A 13 -26.68 -11.02 -8.24
CA PRO A 13 -27.21 -10.32 -9.42
C PRO A 13 -26.12 -9.69 -10.29
N PHE A 14 -26.41 -9.49 -11.56
CA PHE A 14 -25.55 -8.74 -12.48
C PHE A 14 -26.41 -7.94 -13.50
N ILE A 15 -25.79 -6.93 -14.11
CA ILE A 15 -26.44 -6.14 -15.16
C ILE A 15 -26.13 -6.75 -16.52
N LYS A 16 -27.15 -7.02 -17.31
CA LYS A 16 -27.06 -7.47 -18.69
C LYS A 16 -27.54 -6.36 -19.63
N ARG A 17 -26.80 -6.16 -20.71
CA ARG A 17 -27.25 -5.26 -21.79
C ARG A 17 -28.12 -6.07 -22.78
N GLU A 18 -29.30 -5.57 -23.06
CA GLU A 18 -30.23 -6.10 -24.05
C GLU A 18 -30.60 -5.00 -25.04
N GLY A 19 -29.85 -4.92 -26.15
CA GLY A 19 -29.92 -3.77 -27.07
C GLY A 19 -29.49 -2.48 -26.35
N ASP A 20 -30.35 -1.48 -26.35
CA ASP A 20 -30.09 -0.18 -25.67
C ASP A 20 -30.55 -0.14 -24.22
N LYS A 21 -31.11 -1.23 -23.70
CA LYS A 21 -31.60 -1.31 -22.32
C LYS A 21 -30.64 -2.10 -21.44
N LEU A 22 -30.63 -1.74 -20.17
CA LEU A 22 -29.95 -2.49 -19.12
C LEU A 22 -31.00 -3.23 -18.30
N ALA A 23 -30.83 -4.53 -18.11
CA ALA A 23 -31.68 -5.38 -17.30
C ALA A 23 -30.89 -5.96 -16.12
N LEU A 24 -31.55 -6.00 -14.94
CA LEU A 24 -31.00 -6.67 -13.77
C LEU A 24 -31.36 -8.15 -13.82
N VAL A 25 -30.35 -9.03 -13.79
CA VAL A 25 -30.53 -10.47 -13.71
C VAL A 25 -30.35 -10.89 -12.26
N GLU A 26 -31.40 -11.32 -11.60
CA GLU A 26 -31.39 -11.68 -10.18
C GLU A 26 -31.37 -13.18 -9.93
N ASP A 27 -31.84 -13.98 -10.89
CA ASP A 27 -31.96 -15.41 -10.76
C ASP A 27 -31.01 -16.19 -11.65
N ALA A 28 -30.42 -17.22 -11.08
CA ALA A 28 -29.53 -18.15 -11.78
C ALA A 28 -30.26 -19.30 -12.49
N ASN A 29 -31.61 -19.22 -12.62
CA ASN A 29 -32.44 -20.30 -13.11
C ASN A 29 -31.96 -20.87 -14.45
N GLY A 30 -31.64 -22.16 -14.45
CA GLY A 30 -31.17 -22.88 -15.64
C GLY A 30 -29.78 -22.49 -16.15
N SER A 31 -29.02 -21.69 -15.41
CA SER A 31 -27.65 -21.31 -15.78
C SER A 31 -26.60 -22.04 -14.94
N SER A 32 -25.33 -21.98 -15.37
CA SER A 32 -24.17 -22.49 -14.63
C SER A 32 -23.70 -21.52 -13.52
N ALA A 33 -24.41 -20.42 -13.30
CA ALA A 33 -24.01 -19.40 -12.32
C ALA A 33 -23.94 -19.98 -10.89
N LEU A 34 -23.00 -19.46 -10.10
CA LEU A 34 -22.79 -19.86 -8.70
C LEU A 34 -24.00 -19.55 -7.78
N GLY A 35 -24.95 -18.76 -8.27
CA GLY A 35 -26.07 -18.27 -7.46
C GLY A 35 -25.74 -16.92 -6.80
N ARG A 36 -26.56 -16.54 -5.83
CA ARG A 36 -26.43 -15.27 -5.12
C ARG A 36 -25.41 -15.39 -3.97
N LEU A 37 -24.38 -14.56 -4.00
CA LEU A 37 -23.35 -14.52 -2.93
C LEU A 37 -23.68 -13.50 -1.82
N THR A 38 -24.44 -12.44 -2.14
CA THR A 38 -24.78 -11.37 -1.20
C THR A 38 -26.27 -11.02 -1.29
N ALA A 39 -26.82 -10.50 -0.19
CA ALA A 39 -28.22 -10.07 -0.11
C ALA A 39 -28.48 -8.64 -0.61
N PHE A 40 -27.44 -7.91 -1.02
CA PHE A 40 -27.53 -6.50 -1.44
C PHE A 40 -26.68 -6.24 -2.69
N HIS A 41 -26.85 -5.07 -3.31
CA HIS A 41 -26.28 -4.74 -4.61
C HIS A 41 -24.97 -3.91 -4.52
N GLY A 42 -24.37 -3.80 -3.35
CA GLY A 42 -23.13 -3.09 -3.10
C GLY A 42 -23.26 -1.94 -2.09
N GLN A 43 -22.11 -1.35 -1.76
CA GLN A 43 -22.02 -0.26 -0.78
C GLN A 43 -22.23 1.09 -1.49
N MET A 44 -23.46 1.57 -1.59
CA MET A 44 -23.80 2.79 -2.31
C MET A 44 -23.00 4.02 -1.82
N GLY A 45 -22.77 4.13 -0.52
CA GLY A 45 -21.93 5.20 0.03
C GLY A 45 -20.51 5.20 -0.52
N MET A 46 -19.94 4.02 -0.76
CA MET A 46 -18.60 3.89 -1.37
C MET A 46 -18.63 4.27 -2.84
N PHE A 47 -19.70 3.93 -3.56
CA PHE A 47 -19.84 4.34 -4.97
C PHE A 47 -19.94 5.86 -5.10
N VAL A 48 -20.68 6.52 -4.21
CA VAL A 48 -20.78 7.98 -4.18
C VAL A 48 -19.42 8.63 -3.89
N ARG A 49 -18.65 8.09 -2.94
CA ARG A 49 -17.30 8.58 -2.64
C ARG A 49 -16.37 8.44 -3.84
N ALA A 50 -16.32 7.26 -4.45
CA ALA A 50 -15.50 7.02 -5.63
C ALA A 50 -15.92 7.92 -6.80
N PHE A 51 -17.20 8.09 -7.02
CA PHE A 51 -17.74 8.95 -8.08
C PHE A 51 -17.40 10.42 -7.84
N ALA A 52 -17.57 10.91 -6.61
CA ALA A 52 -17.18 12.29 -6.26
C ALA A 52 -15.69 12.54 -6.46
N TYR A 53 -14.84 11.59 -6.09
CA TYR A 53 -13.39 11.65 -6.31
C TYR A 53 -13.07 11.74 -7.82
N MET A 54 -13.64 10.83 -8.62
CA MET A 54 -13.44 10.84 -10.08
C MET A 54 -13.94 12.12 -10.73
N LEU A 55 -15.08 12.67 -10.30
CA LEU A 55 -15.59 13.96 -10.81
C LEU A 55 -14.70 15.12 -10.44
N SER A 56 -14.13 15.14 -9.23
CA SER A 56 -13.26 16.23 -8.78
C SER A 56 -11.91 16.27 -9.50
N HIS A 57 -11.41 15.12 -9.93
CA HIS A 57 -10.10 15.01 -10.59
C HIS A 57 -10.20 15.02 -12.12
N GLY A 58 -11.28 14.47 -12.68
CA GLY A 58 -11.38 14.21 -14.11
C GLY A 58 -10.35 13.16 -14.58
N ALA A 59 -10.31 12.92 -15.89
CA ALA A 59 -9.41 11.91 -16.46
C ALA A 59 -7.93 12.27 -16.28
N ASP A 60 -7.57 13.53 -16.45
CA ASP A 60 -6.19 14.00 -16.34
C ASP A 60 -5.72 14.00 -14.89
N GLY A 61 -6.56 14.41 -13.95
CA GLY A 61 -6.24 14.35 -12.52
C GLY A 61 -6.08 12.91 -12.00
N MET A 62 -6.92 11.97 -12.46
CA MET A 62 -6.78 10.55 -12.11
C MET A 62 -5.46 9.96 -12.62
N ARG A 63 -5.04 10.32 -13.84
CA ARG A 63 -3.75 9.92 -14.37
C ARG A 63 -2.60 10.53 -13.58
N GLN A 64 -2.67 11.85 -13.31
CA GLN A 64 -1.63 12.57 -12.55
C GLN A 64 -1.47 11.96 -11.14
N ALA A 65 -2.56 11.69 -10.42
CA ALA A 65 -2.50 11.04 -9.10
C ALA A 65 -1.77 9.69 -9.15
N SER A 66 -2.02 8.90 -10.18
CA SER A 66 -1.34 7.61 -10.37
C SER A 66 0.14 7.77 -10.69
N GLU A 67 0.50 8.71 -11.56
CA GLU A 67 1.89 9.03 -11.92
C GLU A 67 2.67 9.56 -10.71
N ASP A 68 2.08 10.44 -9.92
CA ASP A 68 2.69 11.00 -8.70
C ASP A 68 2.90 9.93 -7.63
N ALA A 69 1.95 9.02 -7.44
CA ALA A 69 2.10 7.92 -6.50
C ALA A 69 3.29 7.02 -6.87
N VAL A 70 3.44 6.68 -8.15
CA VAL A 70 4.58 5.90 -8.66
C VAL A 70 5.90 6.67 -8.53
N LEU A 71 5.90 7.96 -8.84
CA LEU A 71 7.07 8.82 -8.71
C LEU A 71 7.53 8.89 -7.25
N ASN A 72 6.62 9.15 -6.32
CA ASN A 72 6.90 9.29 -4.90
C ASN A 72 7.48 8.00 -4.29
N ALA A 73 6.91 6.84 -4.63
CA ALA A 73 7.43 5.55 -4.18
C ALA A 73 8.86 5.29 -4.70
N ASN A 74 9.11 5.58 -5.97
CA ASN A 74 10.45 5.42 -6.54
C ASN A 74 11.45 6.45 -6.02
N TYR A 75 11.00 7.65 -5.64
CA TYR A 75 11.82 8.65 -4.98
C TYR A 75 12.36 8.14 -3.62
N ILE A 76 11.47 7.61 -2.78
CA ILE A 76 11.86 6.98 -1.50
C ILE A 76 12.83 5.81 -1.74
N ARG A 77 12.46 4.93 -2.68
CA ARG A 77 13.29 3.78 -3.04
C ARG A 77 14.71 4.20 -3.45
N ALA A 78 14.83 5.20 -4.31
CA ALA A 78 16.12 5.71 -4.78
C ALA A 78 16.94 6.36 -3.64
N GLY A 79 16.25 7.08 -2.73
CA GLY A 79 16.88 7.75 -1.59
C GLY A 79 17.43 6.83 -0.50
N LEU A 80 17.02 5.55 -0.50
CA LEU A 80 17.37 4.56 0.54
C LEU A 80 18.20 3.37 0.02
N ARG A 81 18.40 3.24 -1.29
CA ARG A 81 19.00 2.05 -1.93
C ARG A 81 20.42 1.71 -1.49
N ASP A 82 21.16 2.68 -0.99
CA ASP A 82 22.54 2.52 -0.49
C ASP A 82 22.59 2.02 0.96
N LEU A 83 21.50 2.14 1.70
CA LEU A 83 21.40 1.78 3.12
C LEU A 83 20.49 0.60 3.40
N MET A 84 19.37 0.50 2.67
CA MET A 84 18.33 -0.51 2.89
C MET A 84 18.26 -1.45 1.68
N SER A 85 18.30 -2.76 1.93
CA SER A 85 18.24 -3.77 0.87
C SER A 85 16.85 -3.88 0.25
N GLN A 86 16.82 -4.15 -1.06
CA GLN A 86 15.61 -4.24 -1.87
C GLN A 86 15.51 -5.66 -2.45
N PRO A 87 14.43 -6.41 -2.15
CA PRO A 87 14.33 -7.84 -2.48
C PRO A 87 14.28 -8.11 -3.99
N PHE A 88 13.85 -7.13 -4.80
CA PHE A 88 13.74 -7.26 -6.26
C PHE A 88 14.80 -6.47 -7.04
N GLY A 89 15.87 -6.06 -6.35
CA GLY A 89 16.99 -5.33 -6.96
C GLY A 89 16.60 -3.92 -7.43
N ASP A 90 17.29 -3.43 -8.46
CA ASP A 90 17.18 -2.04 -8.91
C ASP A 90 15.99 -1.74 -9.85
N LYS A 91 15.03 -2.67 -9.97
CA LYS A 91 13.85 -2.46 -10.80
C LYS A 91 12.95 -1.38 -10.19
N PRO A 92 12.40 -0.45 -10.99
CA PRO A 92 11.38 0.48 -10.51
C PRO A 92 10.19 -0.27 -9.91
N CYS A 93 9.63 0.30 -8.85
CA CYS A 93 8.39 -0.17 -8.25
C CYS A 93 7.18 0.56 -8.84
N MET A 94 5.99 0.07 -8.56
CA MET A 94 4.74 0.78 -8.78
C MET A 94 4.58 1.87 -7.69
N HIS A 95 3.46 1.92 -7.01
CA HIS A 95 3.14 2.92 -5.99
C HIS A 95 3.65 2.56 -4.57
N GLU A 96 4.32 1.44 -4.40
CA GLU A 96 4.84 0.95 -3.12
C GLU A 96 6.32 0.60 -3.23
N ALA A 97 7.14 1.14 -2.32
CA ALA A 97 8.55 0.79 -2.20
C ALA A 97 8.73 -0.32 -1.16
N LEU A 98 9.30 -1.45 -1.58
CA LEU A 98 9.51 -2.62 -0.73
C LEU A 98 10.98 -2.78 -0.36
N PHE A 99 11.24 -2.92 0.93
CA PHE A 99 12.53 -3.27 1.50
C PHE A 99 12.42 -4.56 2.32
N ASP A 100 13.52 -5.30 2.44
CA ASP A 100 13.63 -6.45 3.33
C ASP A 100 14.49 -6.11 4.55
N ASP A 101 14.70 -7.07 5.45
CA ASP A 101 15.50 -6.90 6.67
C ASP A 101 16.97 -7.38 6.54
N GLN A 102 17.45 -7.67 5.33
CA GLN A 102 18.83 -8.15 5.14
C GLN A 102 19.85 -7.13 5.65
N TRP A 103 19.57 -5.85 5.49
CA TRP A 103 20.43 -4.75 5.93
C TRP A 103 20.43 -4.55 7.46
N LEU A 104 19.46 -5.13 8.18
CA LEU A 104 19.39 -5.16 9.65
C LEU A 104 20.09 -6.38 10.27
N LYS A 105 20.58 -7.32 9.47
CA LYS A 105 21.31 -8.47 9.99
C LYS A 105 22.50 -8.02 10.83
N GLU A 106 22.69 -8.69 11.96
CA GLU A 106 23.77 -8.42 12.92
C GLU A 106 23.67 -7.08 13.69
N THR A 107 22.63 -6.26 13.43
CA THR A 107 22.44 -5.00 14.18
C THR A 107 21.73 -5.19 15.53
N GLY A 108 21.06 -6.34 15.74
CA GLY A 108 20.20 -6.57 16.89
C GLY A 108 18.85 -5.84 16.84
N VAL A 109 18.52 -5.19 15.70
CA VAL A 109 17.28 -4.45 15.46
C VAL A 109 16.38 -5.26 14.54
N THR A 110 15.11 -5.42 14.91
CA THR A 110 14.09 -6.06 14.07
C THR A 110 13.33 -5.03 13.24
N THR A 111 12.61 -5.48 12.19
CA THR A 111 11.67 -4.63 11.44
C THR A 111 10.66 -3.92 12.37
N LEU A 112 10.16 -4.63 13.39
CA LEU A 112 9.23 -4.05 14.35
C LEU A 112 9.88 -2.95 15.19
N ASP A 113 11.10 -3.16 15.65
CA ASP A 113 11.83 -2.16 16.44
C ASP A 113 12.10 -0.91 15.60
N PHE A 114 12.48 -1.10 14.33
CA PHE A 114 12.68 -0.02 13.38
C PHE A 114 11.39 0.78 13.15
N ALA A 115 10.26 0.12 12.96
CA ALA A 115 8.97 0.78 12.81
C ALA A 115 8.55 1.56 14.06
N LYS A 116 8.81 1.03 15.26
CA LYS A 116 8.58 1.74 16.52
C LYS A 116 9.44 3.00 16.65
N ALA A 117 10.71 2.93 16.22
CA ALA A 117 11.59 4.10 16.21
C ALA A 117 11.08 5.19 15.27
N MET A 118 10.47 4.84 14.13
CA MET A 118 9.85 5.82 13.23
C MET A 118 8.72 6.61 13.90
N ILE A 119 7.98 6.01 14.85
CA ILE A 119 6.94 6.71 15.60
C ILE A 119 7.56 7.83 16.46
N ASP A 120 8.73 7.60 17.02
CA ASP A 120 9.47 8.61 17.78
C ASP A 120 9.98 9.76 16.91
N GLU A 121 10.26 9.48 15.63
CA GLU A 121 10.58 10.50 14.62
C GLU A 121 9.35 11.25 14.07
N GLY A 122 8.15 10.90 14.55
CA GLY A 122 6.91 11.57 14.18
C GLY A 122 6.24 11.04 12.90
N PHE A 123 6.67 9.90 12.40
CA PHE A 123 6.12 9.29 11.18
C PHE A 123 5.20 8.13 11.51
N HIS A 124 4.16 7.93 10.67
CA HIS A 124 3.40 6.71 10.65
C HIS A 124 4.29 5.58 10.12
N PRO A 125 4.43 4.45 10.83
CA PRO A 125 5.26 3.35 10.38
C PRO A 125 4.62 2.66 9.16
N MET A 126 5.48 2.10 8.30
CA MET A 126 5.09 1.36 7.12
C MET A 126 4.32 0.08 7.45
N THR A 127 3.70 -0.54 6.45
CA THR A 127 3.20 -1.91 6.53
C THR A 127 4.37 -2.87 6.70
N MET A 128 4.36 -3.62 7.79
CA MET A 128 5.44 -4.56 8.13
C MET A 128 5.04 -6.00 7.85
N TYR A 129 6.06 -6.86 7.56
CA TYR A 129 5.90 -8.30 7.36
C TYR A 129 4.93 -8.68 6.24
N PHE A 130 4.75 -7.78 5.28
CA PHE A 130 3.94 -8.00 4.09
C PHE A 130 4.66 -7.38 2.87
N PRO A 131 4.72 -8.09 1.72
CA PRO A 131 4.13 -9.40 1.42
C PRO A 131 4.87 -10.57 2.13
N LEU A 132 4.15 -11.64 2.46
CA LEU A 132 4.68 -12.79 3.22
C LEU A 132 5.86 -13.52 2.55
N VAL A 133 6.05 -13.32 1.25
CA VAL A 133 7.16 -13.90 0.48
C VAL A 133 8.49 -13.18 0.70
N VAL A 134 8.48 -12.03 1.40
CA VAL A 134 9.68 -11.26 1.74
C VAL A 134 9.85 -11.26 3.25
N HIS A 135 10.98 -11.81 3.71
CA HIS A 135 11.30 -11.82 5.14
C HIS A 135 11.54 -10.41 5.65
N GLY A 136 10.98 -10.09 6.82
CA GLY A 136 11.14 -8.78 7.45
C GLY A 136 10.65 -7.60 6.60
N ALA A 137 9.71 -7.84 5.69
CA ALA A 137 9.23 -6.86 4.72
C ALA A 137 8.82 -5.53 5.36
N MET A 138 9.22 -4.45 4.71
CA MET A 138 8.82 -3.06 4.99
C MET A 138 8.27 -2.48 3.70
N LEU A 139 6.94 -2.32 3.65
CA LEU A 139 6.22 -1.84 2.46
C LEU A 139 5.77 -0.40 2.68
N ILE A 140 6.33 0.53 1.92
CA ILE A 140 6.12 1.98 2.06
C ILE A 140 5.29 2.49 0.90
N GLU A 141 4.12 3.05 1.20
CA GLU A 141 3.21 3.67 0.25
C GLU A 141 3.04 5.17 0.58
N PRO A 142 3.78 6.07 -0.10
CA PRO A 142 3.67 7.51 0.17
C PRO A 142 2.41 8.14 -0.40
N THR A 143 1.76 7.50 -1.36
CA THR A 143 0.64 8.01 -2.17
C THR A 143 1.00 9.24 -3.03
N GLU A 144 0.02 9.82 -3.71
CA GLU A 144 0.16 11.05 -4.51
C GLU A 144 0.11 12.32 -3.65
N SER A 145 -0.39 12.21 -2.42
CA SER A 145 -0.66 13.37 -1.57
C SER A 145 0.58 13.94 -0.87
N GLU A 146 1.68 13.19 -0.83
CA GLU A 146 2.90 13.62 -0.17
C GLU A 146 3.69 14.62 -1.02
N SER A 147 4.07 15.74 -0.40
CA SER A 147 4.93 16.72 -1.04
C SER A 147 6.39 16.25 -1.09
N LYS A 148 7.17 16.79 -2.03
CA LYS A 148 8.63 16.53 -2.08
C LYS A 148 9.31 16.84 -0.74
N ALA A 149 8.94 17.94 -0.07
CA ALA A 149 9.50 18.28 1.23
C ALA A 149 9.19 17.25 2.31
N SER A 150 7.96 16.70 2.33
CA SER A 150 7.58 15.59 3.22
C SER A 150 8.42 14.34 2.93
N LEU A 151 8.60 14.01 1.64
CA LEU A 151 9.40 12.86 1.22
C LEU A 151 10.88 13.03 1.61
N ASP A 152 11.44 14.23 1.46
CA ASP A 152 12.82 14.53 1.84
C ASP A 152 13.02 14.32 3.36
N LEU A 153 12.08 14.82 4.18
CA LEU A 153 12.12 14.62 5.63
C LEU A 153 11.98 13.13 6.01
N PHE A 154 11.08 12.43 5.37
CA PHE A 154 10.88 11.00 5.59
C PHE A 154 12.14 10.19 5.23
N VAL A 155 12.71 10.42 4.05
CA VAL A 155 13.94 9.76 3.62
C VAL A 155 15.10 10.10 4.57
N ALA A 156 15.24 11.35 5.00
CA ALA A 156 16.29 11.75 5.94
C ALA A 156 16.14 11.03 7.29
N ALA A 157 14.92 10.92 7.83
CA ALA A 157 14.66 10.19 9.08
C ALA A 157 14.99 8.70 8.94
N LEU A 158 14.55 8.04 7.85
CA LEU A 158 14.87 6.64 7.61
C LEU A 158 16.38 6.40 7.45
N ARG A 159 17.08 7.30 6.77
CA ARG A 159 18.55 7.23 6.62
C ARG A 159 19.25 7.36 7.97
N ASP A 160 18.83 8.31 8.82
CA ASP A 160 19.38 8.51 10.15
C ASP A 160 19.16 7.25 11.03
N LEU A 161 17.94 6.72 11.05
CA LEU A 161 17.64 5.47 11.76
C LEU A 161 18.44 4.29 11.21
N ALA A 162 18.57 4.15 9.89
CA ALA A 162 19.35 3.05 9.29
C ALA A 162 20.83 3.14 9.66
N MET A 163 21.41 4.34 9.66
CA MET A 163 22.79 4.56 10.09
C MET A 163 22.97 4.28 11.59
N ALA A 164 22.03 4.70 12.44
CA ALA A 164 22.07 4.42 13.88
C ALA A 164 22.02 2.90 14.17
N ALA A 165 21.13 2.17 13.48
CA ALA A 165 21.06 0.71 13.61
C ALA A 165 22.39 0.04 13.22
N LYS A 166 22.99 0.44 12.09
CA LYS A 166 24.29 -0.08 11.62
C LYS A 166 25.46 0.31 12.54
N ALA A 167 25.35 1.44 13.25
CA ALA A 167 26.35 1.86 14.25
C ALA A 167 26.21 1.14 15.60
N GLY A 168 25.18 0.30 15.78
CA GLY A 168 24.97 -0.49 17.00
C GLY A 168 24.19 0.24 18.10
N ASP A 169 23.50 1.34 17.79
CA ASP A 169 22.62 2.05 18.73
C ASP A 169 21.29 1.30 18.90
N THR A 170 21.36 0.09 19.44
CA THR A 170 20.19 -0.79 19.60
C THR A 170 19.18 -0.25 20.60
N GLU A 171 19.62 0.54 21.60
CA GLU A 171 18.74 1.07 22.63
C GLU A 171 17.68 2.04 22.07
N ARG A 172 18.06 2.85 21.07
CA ARG A 172 17.14 3.75 20.35
C ARG A 172 15.94 3.01 19.75
N PHE A 173 16.12 1.75 19.39
CA PHE A 173 15.10 0.92 18.73
C PHE A 173 14.34 0.04 19.71
N THR A 174 15.04 -0.70 20.56
CA THR A 174 14.42 -1.68 21.47
C THR A 174 13.58 -1.01 22.55
N GLN A 175 13.86 0.25 22.91
CA GLN A 175 13.07 1.03 23.85
C GLN A 175 12.02 1.94 23.20
N ALA A 176 11.99 2.02 21.87
CA ALA A 176 10.99 2.80 21.15
C ALA A 176 9.58 2.14 21.25
N PRO A 177 8.48 2.94 21.22
CA PRO A 177 8.46 4.40 21.19
C PRO A 177 8.61 5.00 22.61
N ARG A 178 9.47 6.01 22.74
CA ARG A 178 9.67 6.76 24.02
C ARG A 178 9.22 8.20 23.94
N LEU A 179 9.41 8.82 22.79
CA LEU A 179 9.21 10.26 22.57
C LEU A 179 7.79 10.56 22.06
N ALA A 180 7.09 9.58 21.53
CA ALA A 180 5.73 9.77 21.06
C ALA A 180 4.81 10.24 22.20
N PRO A 181 3.93 11.25 21.97
CA PRO A 181 3.04 11.79 22.99
C PRO A 181 2.08 10.74 23.57
N ARG A 182 1.76 9.71 22.80
CA ARG A 182 0.92 8.58 23.23
C ARG A 182 1.60 7.28 22.83
N ARG A 183 2.04 6.54 23.83
CA ARG A 183 2.56 5.19 23.63
C ARG A 183 1.39 4.23 23.51
N ARG A 184 1.28 3.57 22.35
CA ARG A 184 0.44 2.40 22.16
C ARG A 184 1.38 1.24 21.86
N LEU A 185 1.41 0.32 22.74
CA LEU A 185 2.14 -0.95 22.57
C LEU A 185 1.16 -2.01 22.12
#